data_ce2f7fe93c7cf2cee1a0ec79f9127b2c
#
_entry.id   ce2f7fe93c7cf2cee1a0ec79f9127b2c
#
_cell.length_a   1.000
_cell.length_b   1.000
_cell.length_c   1.000
_cell.angle_alpha   90.00
_cell.angle_beta   90.00
_cell.angle_gamma   90.00
#
_symmetry.space_group_name_H-M   'P 1'
#
loop_
_entity.id
_entity.type
_entity.pdbx_description
1 polymer ?
#
loop_
_entity_poly.entity_id
_entity_poly.type
_entity_poly.pdbx_seq_one_letter_code
_entity_poly.pdbx_strand_id
1 'polypeptide(L)'
;MSIFIDTADIEQAKAAKESGWIHGITTNPILLSSTGSSVSDTLRQLVELNIGLLFYQIVSTGKENMLKEAHLAKEIAGDQLVLKLPPTKQGFQIIPYLPPEVTCCVTAVYSVAQALVARESGVRYIAVYVGRATKLLGDGLSLITEISRVLQGSQTQLLAASLKSPMEASLAILAGADHLTLPFDVLNTLTYHEHSEDA
;
A
#
# COMPACT_ATOMS: atom_id res chain seq x y z
N MET A 1 4.09 6.01 12.32
CA MET A 1 2.94 6.18 11.42
C MET A 1 3.40 6.89 10.16
N SER A 2 2.93 6.48 9.00
CA SER A 2 3.17 7.15 7.71
C SER A 2 1.87 7.23 6.92
N ILE A 3 1.70 8.28 6.13
CA ILE A 3 0.59 8.42 5.18
C ILE A 3 1.16 8.38 3.77
N PHE A 4 0.55 7.58 2.92
CA PHE A 4 0.88 7.42 1.52
C PHE A 4 -0.27 7.92 0.66
N ILE A 5 0.04 8.41 -0.54
CA ILE A 5 -0.99 8.69 -1.55
C ILE A 5 -1.22 7.46 -2.42
N ASP A 6 -2.50 7.09 -2.66
CA ASP A 6 -2.89 5.99 -3.57
C ASP A 6 -3.22 6.56 -4.95
N THR A 7 -2.22 6.65 -5.81
CA THR A 7 -2.36 7.19 -7.16
C THR A 7 -1.27 6.68 -8.11
N ALA A 8 -1.56 6.71 -9.41
CA ALA A 8 -0.56 6.61 -10.48
C ALA A 8 -0.52 7.88 -11.34
N ASP A 9 -1.32 8.89 -11.00
CA ASP A 9 -1.35 10.20 -11.65
C ASP A 9 -0.20 11.06 -11.13
N ILE A 10 0.65 11.53 -12.05
CA ILE A 10 1.86 12.29 -11.72
C ILE A 10 1.52 13.66 -11.11
N GLU A 11 0.46 14.32 -11.58
CA GLU A 11 0.08 15.64 -11.07
C GLU A 11 -0.52 15.54 -9.65
N GLN A 12 -1.32 14.50 -9.38
CA GLN A 12 -1.78 14.23 -8.01
C GLN A 12 -0.62 13.92 -7.07
N ALA A 13 0.37 13.13 -7.52
CA ALA A 13 1.55 12.82 -6.73
C ALA A 13 2.41 14.05 -6.44
N LYS A 14 2.57 14.96 -7.42
CA LYS A 14 3.25 16.26 -7.23
C LYS A 14 2.52 17.13 -6.21
N ALA A 15 1.21 17.28 -6.36
CA ALA A 15 0.41 18.06 -5.42
C ALA A 15 0.47 17.50 -3.99
N ALA A 16 0.41 16.16 -3.85
CA ALA A 16 0.57 15.52 -2.55
C ALA A 16 1.96 15.74 -1.94
N LYS A 17 3.03 15.78 -2.75
CA LYS A 17 4.39 16.08 -2.29
C LYS A 17 4.47 17.46 -1.65
N GLU A 18 3.78 18.47 -2.19
CA GLU A 18 3.78 19.85 -1.68
C GLU A 18 3.24 19.94 -0.24
N SER A 19 2.42 19.00 0.20
CA SER A 19 1.92 18.97 1.57
C SER A 19 3.02 18.73 2.63
N GLY A 20 4.15 18.13 2.24
CA GLY A 20 5.33 17.93 3.09
C GLY A 20 5.24 16.78 4.12
N TRP A 21 4.07 16.12 4.26
CA TRP A 21 3.85 15.04 5.25
C TRP A 21 3.49 13.69 4.61
N ILE A 22 3.60 13.56 3.29
CA ILE A 22 3.42 12.29 2.58
C ILE A 22 4.76 11.54 2.50
N HIS A 23 4.73 10.24 2.78
CA HIS A 23 5.93 9.40 2.91
C HIS A 23 6.15 8.48 1.70
N GLY A 24 5.31 8.55 0.69
CA GLY A 24 5.43 7.76 -0.52
C GLY A 24 4.10 7.57 -1.24
N ILE A 25 4.14 6.73 -2.25
CA ILE A 25 3.05 6.50 -3.21
C ILE A 25 2.70 5.02 -3.20
N THR A 26 1.42 4.68 -3.12
CA THR A 26 0.95 3.34 -3.43
C THR A 26 0.28 3.32 -4.79
N THR A 27 0.57 2.29 -5.57
CA THR A 27 -0.10 2.02 -6.84
C THR A 27 -0.83 0.68 -6.81
N ASN A 28 -1.66 0.45 -7.79
CA ASN A 28 -2.27 -0.83 -8.06
C ASN A 28 -2.51 -0.98 -9.57
N PRO A 29 -2.80 -2.20 -10.07
CA PRO A 29 -2.94 -2.41 -11.52
C PRO A 29 -4.02 -1.56 -12.18
N ILE A 30 -5.10 -1.22 -11.46
CA ILE A 30 -6.19 -0.37 -11.99
C ILE A 30 -5.70 1.06 -12.18
N LEU A 31 -5.03 1.63 -11.18
CA LEU A 31 -4.47 2.98 -11.26
C LEU A 31 -3.42 3.08 -12.38
N LEU A 32 -2.52 2.12 -12.46
CA LEU A 32 -1.49 2.09 -13.51
C LEU A 32 -2.08 1.95 -14.91
N SER A 33 -3.13 1.13 -15.09
CA SER A 33 -3.79 0.98 -16.39
C SER A 33 -4.56 2.22 -16.84
N SER A 34 -4.95 3.11 -15.91
CA SER A 34 -5.69 4.34 -16.24
C SER A 34 -4.80 5.49 -16.72
N THR A 35 -3.48 5.39 -16.61
CA THR A 35 -2.55 6.48 -16.99
C THR A 35 -2.39 6.65 -18.49
N GLY A 36 -2.73 5.62 -19.31
CA GLY A 36 -2.49 5.63 -20.74
C GLY A 36 -1.02 5.45 -21.17
N SER A 37 -0.10 5.38 -20.19
CA SER A 37 1.35 5.16 -20.40
C SER A 37 1.74 3.71 -20.08
N SER A 38 2.97 3.30 -20.48
CA SER A 38 3.48 2.02 -20.02
C SER A 38 3.69 2.02 -18.51
N VAL A 39 3.53 0.85 -17.87
CA VAL A 39 3.78 0.69 -16.42
C VAL A 39 5.19 1.16 -16.08
N SER A 40 6.20 0.76 -16.86
CA SER A 40 7.60 1.13 -16.62
C SER A 40 7.83 2.65 -16.70
N ASP A 41 7.20 3.33 -17.66
CA ASP A 41 7.36 4.79 -17.79
C ASP A 41 6.65 5.52 -16.64
N THR A 42 5.46 5.07 -16.26
CA THR A 42 4.75 5.62 -15.09
C THR A 42 5.58 5.44 -13.81
N LEU A 43 6.15 4.25 -13.59
CA LEU A 43 6.99 4.01 -12.41
C LEU A 43 8.23 4.91 -12.39
N ARG A 44 8.93 5.10 -13.54
CA ARG A 44 10.09 6.03 -13.62
C ARG A 44 9.69 7.45 -13.25
N GLN A 45 8.58 7.96 -13.80
CA GLN A 45 8.10 9.31 -13.50
C GLN A 45 7.74 9.47 -12.01
N LEU A 46 7.09 8.47 -11.39
CA LEU A 46 6.77 8.49 -9.96
C LEU A 46 8.03 8.46 -9.08
N VAL A 47 9.04 7.65 -9.43
CA VAL A 47 10.33 7.58 -8.75
C VAL A 47 11.07 8.92 -8.79
N GLU A 48 11.08 9.59 -9.94
CA GLU A 48 11.73 10.90 -10.15
C GLU A 48 11.16 11.99 -9.22
N LEU A 49 9.91 11.84 -8.77
CA LEU A 49 9.33 12.76 -7.80
C LEU A 49 10.01 12.71 -6.44
N ASN A 50 10.70 11.63 -6.11
CA ASN A 50 11.42 11.44 -4.84
C ASN A 50 10.57 11.77 -3.59
N ILE A 51 9.38 11.16 -3.50
CA ILE A 51 8.43 11.35 -2.38
C ILE A 51 8.71 10.37 -1.23
N GLY A 52 9.52 9.34 -1.46
CA GLY A 52 9.78 8.26 -0.51
C GLY A 52 9.48 6.90 -1.12
N LEU A 53 8.77 6.03 -0.39
CA LEU A 53 8.50 4.66 -0.84
C LEU A 53 7.51 4.63 -2.01
N LEU A 54 7.77 3.75 -2.97
CA LEU A 54 6.86 3.46 -4.09
C LEU A 54 6.39 2.00 -4.04
N PHE A 55 5.10 1.81 -3.77
CA PHE A 55 4.49 0.49 -3.69
C PHE A 55 3.99 0.06 -5.07
N TYR A 56 4.60 -0.96 -5.64
CA TYR A 56 4.24 -1.54 -6.94
C TYR A 56 3.73 -2.98 -6.78
N GLN A 57 2.59 -3.31 -7.38
CA GLN A 57 1.98 -4.62 -7.30
C GLN A 57 2.29 -5.48 -8.52
N ILE A 58 2.89 -6.66 -8.30
CA ILE A 58 3.11 -7.69 -9.32
C ILE A 58 1.76 -8.16 -9.88
N VAL A 59 1.71 -8.27 -11.21
CA VAL A 59 0.55 -8.77 -11.95
C VAL A 59 0.84 -10.09 -12.68
N SER A 60 2.10 -10.40 -12.94
CA SER A 60 2.51 -11.66 -13.56
C SER A 60 2.11 -12.87 -12.72
N THR A 61 1.89 -13.98 -13.40
CA THR A 61 1.65 -15.29 -12.80
C THR A 61 2.79 -16.25 -13.12
N GLY A 62 2.99 -17.23 -12.24
CA GLY A 62 4.11 -18.16 -12.34
C GLY A 62 5.42 -17.60 -11.83
N LYS A 63 6.18 -18.43 -11.11
CA LYS A 63 7.37 -18.04 -10.37
C LYS A 63 8.39 -17.23 -11.22
N GLU A 64 8.74 -17.74 -12.41
CA GLU A 64 9.73 -17.08 -13.26
C GLU A 64 9.32 -15.67 -13.70
N ASN A 65 8.06 -15.52 -14.14
CA ASN A 65 7.57 -14.22 -14.61
C ASN A 65 7.45 -13.22 -13.47
N MET A 66 6.96 -13.68 -12.29
CA MET A 66 6.90 -12.85 -11.10
C MET A 66 8.29 -12.36 -10.66
N LEU A 67 9.32 -13.22 -10.72
CA LEU A 67 10.69 -12.83 -10.41
C LEU A 67 11.27 -11.86 -11.44
N LYS A 68 11.03 -12.07 -12.74
CA LYS A 68 11.45 -11.12 -13.79
C LYS A 68 10.81 -9.75 -13.61
N GLU A 69 9.50 -9.72 -13.31
CA GLU A 69 8.78 -8.48 -13.03
C GLU A 69 9.30 -7.77 -11.78
N ALA A 70 9.60 -8.53 -10.71
CA ALA A 70 10.21 -8.00 -9.49
C ALA A 70 11.58 -7.37 -9.74
N HIS A 71 12.44 -8.04 -10.53
CA HIS A 71 13.75 -7.49 -10.90
C HIS A 71 13.62 -6.20 -11.70
N LEU A 72 12.75 -6.16 -12.71
CA LEU A 72 12.52 -4.95 -13.49
C LEU A 72 12.00 -3.80 -12.60
N ALA A 73 11.07 -4.08 -11.69
CA ALA A 73 10.58 -3.07 -10.75
C ALA A 73 11.69 -2.55 -9.84
N LYS A 74 12.59 -3.43 -9.37
CA LYS A 74 13.75 -3.04 -8.56
C LYS A 74 14.78 -2.22 -9.35
N GLU A 75 15.03 -2.55 -10.61
CA GLU A 75 15.88 -1.75 -11.49
C GLU A 75 15.34 -0.33 -11.70
N ILE A 76 14.00 -0.19 -11.82
CA ILE A 76 13.36 1.10 -12.03
C ILE A 76 13.31 1.92 -10.73
N ALA A 77 12.87 1.32 -9.63
CA ALA A 77 12.54 2.06 -8.41
C ALA A 77 13.64 2.02 -7.34
N GLY A 78 14.68 1.22 -7.53
CA GLY A 78 15.80 1.18 -6.59
C GLY A 78 15.35 0.93 -5.16
N ASP A 79 15.88 1.71 -4.23
CA ASP A 79 15.59 1.58 -2.79
C ASP A 79 14.22 2.16 -2.38
N GLN A 80 13.55 2.87 -3.28
CA GLN A 80 12.18 3.32 -3.05
C GLN A 80 11.15 2.18 -3.20
N LEU A 81 11.53 1.04 -3.82
CA LEU A 81 10.59 -0.04 -4.10
C LEU A 81 10.06 -0.72 -2.85
N VAL A 82 8.74 -0.80 -2.75
CA VAL A 82 8.02 -1.78 -1.94
C VAL A 82 7.19 -2.66 -2.88
N LEU A 83 7.59 -3.92 -3.00
CA LEU A 83 6.95 -4.88 -3.91
C LEU A 83 5.69 -5.46 -3.28
N LYS A 84 4.53 -5.18 -3.89
CA LYS A 84 3.24 -5.72 -3.44
C LYS A 84 2.97 -7.08 -4.07
N LEU A 85 2.66 -8.04 -3.23
CA LEU A 85 2.39 -9.44 -3.59
C LEU A 85 0.95 -9.82 -3.19
N PRO A 86 0.20 -10.52 -4.05
CA PRO A 86 -1.12 -11.01 -3.67
C PRO A 86 -1.01 -12.10 -2.57
N PRO A 87 -1.99 -12.23 -1.66
CA PRO A 87 -1.98 -13.21 -0.57
C PRO A 87 -2.40 -14.60 -1.05
N THR A 88 -1.76 -15.04 -2.14
CA THR A 88 -1.97 -16.35 -2.77
C THR A 88 -0.81 -17.28 -2.51
N LYS A 89 -1.03 -18.58 -2.72
CA LYS A 89 0.05 -19.57 -2.61
C LYS A 89 1.29 -19.17 -3.42
N GLN A 90 1.12 -18.71 -4.67
CA GLN A 90 2.22 -18.27 -5.51
C GLN A 90 2.89 -17.00 -4.97
N GLY A 91 2.08 -16.01 -4.51
CA GLY A 91 2.60 -14.77 -3.92
C GLY A 91 3.48 -15.03 -2.71
N PHE A 92 3.09 -15.94 -1.81
CA PHE A 92 3.93 -16.31 -0.66
C PHE A 92 5.15 -17.15 -1.07
N GLN A 93 5.00 -18.02 -2.07
CA GLN A 93 6.09 -18.90 -2.52
C GLN A 93 7.27 -18.17 -3.17
N ILE A 94 7.09 -16.97 -3.72
CA ILE A 94 8.20 -16.23 -4.33
C ILE A 94 9.03 -15.44 -3.33
N ILE A 95 8.50 -15.11 -2.16
CA ILE A 95 9.18 -14.24 -1.18
C ILE A 95 10.61 -14.71 -0.87
N PRO A 96 10.87 -16.00 -0.59
CA PRO A 96 12.24 -16.47 -0.30
C PRO A 96 13.22 -16.38 -1.47
N TYR A 97 12.73 -16.12 -2.68
CA TYR A 97 13.57 -16.02 -3.89
C TYR A 97 13.79 -14.56 -4.36
N LEU A 98 13.15 -13.61 -3.70
CA LEU A 98 13.39 -12.20 -3.95
C LEU A 98 14.74 -11.77 -3.35
N PRO A 99 15.43 -10.78 -3.95
CA PRO A 99 16.62 -10.21 -3.34
C PRO A 99 16.32 -9.70 -1.92
N PRO A 100 17.22 -9.92 -0.94
CA PRO A 100 16.97 -9.56 0.47
C PRO A 100 16.77 -8.06 0.70
N GLU A 101 17.25 -7.22 -0.22
CA GLU A 101 17.07 -5.76 -0.21
C GLU A 101 15.70 -5.31 -0.75
N VAL A 102 14.88 -6.22 -1.27
CA VAL A 102 13.52 -5.89 -1.74
C VAL A 102 12.55 -5.90 -0.58
N THR A 103 12.07 -4.73 -0.21
CA THR A 103 11.00 -4.61 0.77
C THR A 103 9.68 -5.15 0.20
N CYS A 104 9.03 -6.06 0.93
CA CYS A 104 7.79 -6.70 0.49
C CYS A 104 6.58 -6.23 1.28
N CYS A 105 5.44 -6.16 0.58
CA CYS A 105 4.11 -5.92 1.12
C CYS A 105 3.15 -7.01 0.62
N VAL A 106 2.50 -7.76 1.50
CA VAL A 106 1.38 -8.63 1.11
C VAL A 106 0.11 -7.78 1.07
N THR A 107 -0.51 -7.66 -0.12
CA THR A 107 -1.61 -6.73 -0.37
C THR A 107 -2.95 -7.46 -0.59
N ALA A 108 -4.07 -6.76 -0.39
CA ALA A 108 -5.42 -7.33 -0.50
C ALA A 108 -5.64 -8.50 0.49
N VAL A 109 -5.19 -8.33 1.72
CA VAL A 109 -5.40 -9.29 2.81
C VAL A 109 -6.84 -9.14 3.34
N TYR A 110 -7.56 -10.26 3.43
CA TYR A 110 -8.96 -10.32 3.87
C TYR A 110 -9.19 -11.30 5.03
N SER A 111 -8.14 -11.88 5.60
CA SER A 111 -8.27 -12.77 6.76
C SER A 111 -7.05 -12.73 7.67
N VAL A 112 -7.28 -13.02 8.94
CA VAL A 112 -6.23 -13.17 9.94
C VAL A 112 -5.27 -14.31 9.57
N ALA A 113 -5.76 -15.39 8.96
CA ALA A 113 -4.93 -16.50 8.51
C ALA A 113 -3.90 -16.06 7.44
N GLN A 114 -4.31 -15.21 6.48
CA GLN A 114 -3.36 -14.63 5.51
C GLN A 114 -2.32 -13.73 6.20
N ALA A 115 -2.74 -12.96 7.21
CA ALA A 115 -1.84 -12.11 7.97
C ALA A 115 -0.80 -12.91 8.78
N LEU A 116 -1.19 -14.05 9.36
CA LEU A 116 -0.27 -14.98 10.02
C LEU A 116 0.82 -15.48 9.05
N VAL A 117 0.44 -15.92 7.85
CA VAL A 117 1.40 -16.38 6.86
C VAL A 117 2.32 -15.24 6.40
N ALA A 118 1.77 -14.04 6.19
CA ALA A 118 2.55 -12.88 5.80
C ALA A 118 3.58 -12.49 6.89
N ARG A 119 3.17 -12.48 8.16
CA ARG A 119 4.06 -12.27 9.32
C ARG A 119 5.22 -13.27 9.34
N GLU A 120 4.91 -14.56 9.24
CA GLU A 120 5.91 -15.65 9.27
C GLU A 120 6.81 -15.64 8.02
N SER A 121 6.34 -15.06 6.90
CA SER A 121 7.14 -14.85 5.70
C SER A 121 8.12 -13.66 5.81
N GLY A 122 8.09 -12.91 6.91
CA GLY A 122 9.02 -11.82 7.19
C GLY A 122 8.80 -10.55 6.33
N VAL A 123 7.60 -10.37 5.74
CA VAL A 123 7.31 -9.17 4.94
C VAL A 123 7.24 -7.93 5.82
N ARG A 124 7.65 -6.79 5.28
CA ARG A 124 7.62 -5.53 6.03
C ARG A 124 6.22 -4.96 6.20
N TYR A 125 5.35 -5.14 5.20
CA TYR A 125 4.00 -4.57 5.21
C TYR A 125 2.93 -5.60 4.89
N ILE A 126 1.75 -5.40 5.48
CA ILE A 126 0.49 -6.04 5.10
C ILE A 126 -0.50 -4.94 4.75
N ALA A 127 -1.09 -4.98 3.55
CA ALA A 127 -2.11 -4.02 3.15
C ALA A 127 -3.51 -4.64 3.20
N VAL A 128 -4.37 -4.10 4.07
CA VAL A 128 -5.78 -4.48 4.23
C VAL A 128 -6.66 -3.45 3.54
N TYR A 129 -7.55 -3.92 2.67
CA TYR A 129 -8.50 -3.05 1.96
C TYR A 129 -9.78 -2.86 2.79
N VAL A 130 -9.76 -1.91 3.73
CA VAL A 130 -10.81 -1.69 4.74
C VAL A 130 -12.18 -1.52 4.10
N GLY A 131 -12.36 -0.54 3.21
CA GLY A 131 -13.66 -0.29 2.57
C GLY A 131 -14.16 -1.46 1.73
N ARG A 132 -13.25 -2.20 1.06
CA ARG A 132 -13.60 -3.42 0.34
C ARG A 132 -13.93 -4.57 1.28
N ALA A 133 -13.18 -4.73 2.38
CA ALA A 133 -13.47 -5.73 3.41
C ALA A 133 -14.83 -5.47 4.07
N THR A 134 -15.15 -4.22 4.39
CA THR A 134 -16.49 -3.85 4.90
C THR A 134 -17.60 -4.29 3.93
N LYS A 135 -17.40 -4.05 2.62
CA LYS A 135 -18.37 -4.45 1.60
C LYS A 135 -18.56 -5.96 1.46
N LEU A 136 -17.47 -6.74 1.60
CA LEU A 136 -17.45 -8.19 1.36
C LEU A 136 -17.72 -9.01 2.61
N LEU A 137 -17.26 -8.55 3.78
CA LEU A 137 -17.24 -9.29 5.04
C LEU A 137 -18.13 -8.64 6.12
N GLY A 138 -18.65 -7.43 5.87
CA GLY A 138 -19.50 -6.69 6.79
C GLY A 138 -18.75 -5.69 7.68
N ASP A 139 -17.51 -5.98 8.11
CA ASP A 139 -16.75 -5.10 9.00
C ASP A 139 -15.24 -5.16 8.73
N GLY A 140 -14.73 -4.17 7.99
CA GLY A 140 -13.31 -4.04 7.68
C GLY A 140 -12.48 -3.50 8.85
N LEU A 141 -13.06 -2.76 9.79
CA LEU A 141 -12.36 -2.23 10.96
C LEU A 141 -12.09 -3.32 12.00
N SER A 142 -13.03 -4.24 12.20
CA SER A 142 -12.79 -5.43 13.02
C SER A 142 -11.64 -6.27 12.46
N LEU A 143 -11.55 -6.42 11.14
CA LEU A 143 -10.42 -7.11 10.50
C LEU A 143 -9.07 -6.41 10.78
N ILE A 144 -9.01 -5.07 10.74
CA ILE A 144 -7.82 -4.30 11.13
C ILE A 144 -7.45 -4.61 12.58
N THR A 145 -8.42 -4.57 13.51
CA THR A 145 -8.18 -4.83 14.93
C THR A 145 -7.65 -6.24 15.18
N GLU A 146 -8.22 -7.24 14.52
CA GLU A 146 -7.78 -8.64 14.65
C GLU A 146 -6.36 -8.85 14.10
N ILE A 147 -6.08 -8.30 12.92
CA ILE A 147 -4.75 -8.40 12.30
C ILE A 147 -3.72 -7.63 13.11
N SER A 148 -4.01 -6.44 13.62
CA SER A 148 -3.07 -5.67 14.45
C SER A 148 -2.63 -6.43 15.69
N ARG A 149 -3.55 -7.16 16.34
CA ARG A 149 -3.23 -8.02 17.49
C ARG A 149 -2.29 -9.16 17.13
N VAL A 150 -2.50 -9.79 15.97
CA VAL A 150 -1.65 -10.88 15.48
C VAL A 150 -0.25 -10.37 15.13
N LEU A 151 -0.12 -9.13 14.67
CA LEU A 151 1.16 -8.53 14.29
C LEU A 151 1.96 -8.00 15.49
N GLN A 152 1.38 -7.94 16.69
CA GLN A 152 2.08 -7.45 17.88
C GLN A 152 3.40 -8.19 18.11
N GLY A 153 4.46 -7.44 18.38
CA GLY A 153 5.81 -7.98 18.61
C GLY A 153 6.53 -8.47 17.34
N SER A 154 5.95 -8.29 16.16
CA SER A 154 6.62 -8.54 14.88
C SER A 154 7.18 -7.25 14.26
N GLN A 155 7.99 -7.40 13.20
CA GLN A 155 8.47 -6.26 12.39
C GLN A 155 7.51 -5.91 11.24
N THR A 156 6.47 -6.71 11.05
CA THR A 156 5.46 -6.49 9.99
C THR A 156 4.49 -5.40 10.41
N GLN A 157 4.28 -4.43 9.54
CA GLN A 157 3.44 -3.25 9.78
C GLN A 157 2.15 -3.30 8.96
N LEU A 158 1.07 -2.81 9.56
CA LEU A 158 -0.27 -2.83 8.99
C LEU A 158 -0.58 -1.52 8.25
N LEU A 159 -0.79 -1.61 6.94
CA LEU A 159 -1.20 -0.53 6.06
C LEU A 159 -2.70 -0.64 5.77
N ALA A 160 -3.49 0.32 6.24
CA ALA A 160 -4.90 0.43 5.87
C ALA A 160 -5.06 1.13 4.52
N ALA A 161 -5.79 0.49 3.61
CA ALA A 161 -6.05 0.95 2.25
C ALA A 161 -7.54 0.90 1.91
N SER A 162 -7.92 1.46 0.74
CA SER A 162 -9.33 1.52 0.31
C SER A 162 -10.21 2.30 1.28
N LEU A 163 -9.69 3.39 1.80
CA LEU A 163 -10.35 4.36 2.69
C LEU A 163 -10.99 5.45 1.85
N LYS A 164 -12.21 5.89 2.20
CA LYS A 164 -13.03 6.79 1.39
C LYS A 164 -13.35 8.12 2.07
N SER A 165 -12.93 8.30 3.32
CA SER A 165 -13.16 9.53 4.06
C SER A 165 -12.11 9.74 5.16
N PRO A 166 -11.93 10.99 5.64
CA PRO A 166 -11.10 11.27 6.83
C PRO A 166 -11.54 10.49 8.07
N MET A 167 -12.83 10.26 8.22
CA MET A 167 -13.38 9.46 9.33
C MET A 167 -12.91 8.01 9.25
N GLU A 168 -13.02 7.36 8.07
CA GLU A 168 -12.53 5.98 7.88
C GLU A 168 -11.01 5.89 8.14
N ALA A 169 -10.24 6.91 7.71
CA ALA A 169 -8.81 6.98 7.97
C ALA A 169 -8.51 7.02 9.47
N SER A 170 -9.20 7.89 10.21
CA SER A 170 -9.04 8.02 11.65
C SER A 170 -9.44 6.73 12.39
N LEU A 171 -10.56 6.13 12.02
CA LEU A 171 -11.02 4.87 12.59
C LEU A 171 -10.07 3.70 12.32
N ALA A 172 -9.44 3.65 11.14
CA ALA A 172 -8.44 2.63 10.83
C ALA A 172 -7.20 2.73 11.74
N ILE A 173 -6.72 3.93 12.02
CA ILE A 173 -5.62 4.15 12.99
C ILE A 173 -6.05 3.74 14.40
N LEU A 174 -7.23 4.15 14.85
CA LEU A 174 -7.76 3.78 16.17
C LEU A 174 -7.97 2.26 16.29
N ALA A 175 -8.29 1.57 15.19
CA ALA A 175 -8.39 0.12 15.14
C ALA A 175 -7.03 -0.60 15.16
N GLY A 176 -5.91 0.13 15.02
CA GLY A 176 -4.56 -0.41 15.15
C GLY A 176 -3.75 -0.51 13.84
N ALA A 177 -4.15 0.22 12.79
CA ALA A 177 -3.30 0.36 11.62
C ALA A 177 -2.06 1.22 11.92
N ASP A 178 -0.89 0.82 11.42
CA ASP A 178 0.37 1.56 11.57
C ASP A 178 0.48 2.69 10.54
N HIS A 179 -0.12 2.49 9.37
CA HIS A 179 -0.01 3.37 8.21
C HIS A 179 -1.33 3.47 7.45
N LEU A 180 -1.48 4.55 6.68
CA LEU A 180 -2.61 4.78 5.78
C LEU A 180 -2.15 4.96 4.35
N THR A 181 -2.96 4.51 3.39
CA THR A 181 -2.88 4.97 2.01
C THR A 181 -4.25 5.46 1.54
N LEU A 182 -4.28 6.65 0.98
CA LEU A 182 -5.48 7.43 0.71
C LEU A 182 -5.51 7.92 -0.73
N PRO A 183 -6.65 7.89 -1.41
CA PRO A 183 -6.80 8.57 -2.70
C PRO A 183 -6.67 10.08 -2.52
N PHE A 184 -6.34 10.79 -3.59
CA PHE A 184 -6.01 12.22 -3.57
C PHE A 184 -7.15 13.10 -3.02
N ASP A 185 -8.39 12.79 -3.38
CA ASP A 185 -9.57 13.50 -2.90
C ASP A 185 -9.76 13.40 -1.38
N VAL A 186 -9.55 12.21 -0.81
CA VAL A 186 -9.59 12.02 0.65
C VAL A 186 -8.42 12.70 1.33
N LEU A 187 -7.22 12.62 0.73
CA LEU A 187 -6.02 13.26 1.25
C LEU A 187 -6.21 14.76 1.45
N ASN A 188 -6.78 15.43 0.44
CA ASN A 188 -7.02 16.88 0.46
C ASN A 188 -8.04 17.32 1.52
N THR A 189 -8.88 16.41 1.99
CA THR A 189 -9.91 16.70 3.01
C THR A 189 -9.48 16.36 4.43
N LEU A 190 -8.28 15.74 4.61
CA LEU A 190 -7.80 15.37 5.95
C LEU A 190 -7.58 16.55 6.89
N THR A 191 -7.18 17.67 6.36
CA THR A 191 -6.87 18.89 7.14
C THR A 191 -8.08 19.79 7.34
N TYR A 192 -9.18 19.52 6.63
CA TYR A 192 -10.38 20.37 6.68
C TYR A 192 -11.25 20.06 7.90
N HIS A 193 -11.63 21.09 8.62
CA HIS A 193 -12.69 21.06 9.64
C HIS A 193 -13.38 22.41 9.70
N GLU A 194 -14.72 22.42 9.60
CA GLU A 194 -15.50 23.67 9.53
C GLU A 194 -15.17 24.68 10.65
N HIS A 195 -15.06 24.20 11.90
CA HIS A 195 -14.74 25.07 13.04
C HIS A 195 -13.29 25.54 13.08
N SER A 196 -12.38 24.95 12.29
CA SER A 196 -11.00 25.38 12.20
C SER A 196 -10.82 26.47 11.12
N GLU A 197 -11.69 26.47 10.12
CA GLU A 197 -11.68 27.51 9.06
C GLU A 197 -12.20 28.85 9.60
N ASP A 198 -13.00 28.83 10.66
CA ASP A 198 -13.56 30.03 11.30
C ASP A 198 -12.64 30.62 12.39
N ALA A 199 -11.47 30.01 12.67
CA ALA A 199 -10.55 30.40 13.73
C ALA A 199 -9.42 31.30 13.23
#